data_f58935028a0fbac0f60e7390cad80caf
#
_entry.id   f58935028a0fbac0f60e7390cad80caf
#
_cell.length_a   1.000
_cell.length_b   1.000
_cell.length_c   1.000
_cell.angle_alpha   90.00
_cell.angle_beta   90.00
_cell.angle_gamma   90.00
#
_symmetry.space_group_name_H-M   'P 1'
#
loop_
_entity.id
_entity.type
_entity.pdbx_description
1 polymer ?
#
loop_
_entity_poly.entity_id
_entity_poly.type
_entity_poly.pdbx_seq_one_letter_code
_entity_poly.pdbx_strand_id
1 'polypeptide(L)'
;LFGGQGITLHSRERPIPSNFTGVVQSYIENPLLVEGKKAHMRLYLIFLSYRPLQAYFWKNGIVRFAPEAYLPKKGWLSNSAIHITNTALNQNHSNIKLLDNSEIEDDGSIWGLTPYVNRISANRGESDQIWDRLYQTASGFVNLLREKGFFSETSSIPNNALIPKIIGFDALLDSDKKVWFLEIQRNPGQTGKGPVNKINGSLYRELFKLTFDTIERKMMDKRTTEF
;
A
#
# COMPACT_ATOMS: atom_id res chain seq x y z
N LEU A 1 -9.54 9.57 12.31
CA LEU A 1 -9.45 10.54 11.20
C LEU A 1 -9.16 9.78 9.92
N PHE A 2 -9.88 10.03 8.84
CA PHE A 2 -9.73 9.35 7.57
C PHE A 2 -9.01 10.24 6.56
N GLY A 3 -8.30 9.63 5.62
CA GLY A 3 -7.77 10.34 4.45
C GLY A 3 -6.58 11.26 4.73
N GLY A 4 -5.81 11.03 5.79
CA GLY A 4 -4.64 11.85 6.14
C GLY A 4 -4.94 13.13 6.92
N GLN A 5 -6.20 13.35 7.31
CA GLN A 5 -6.56 14.48 8.18
C GLN A 5 -5.89 14.35 9.55
N GLY A 6 -5.43 15.49 10.10
CA GLY A 6 -4.80 15.54 11.41
C GLY A 6 -3.32 15.11 11.45
N ILE A 7 -2.70 14.83 10.29
CA ILE A 7 -1.26 14.62 10.21
C ILE A 7 -0.56 15.97 10.34
N THR A 8 0.35 16.07 11.29
CA THR A 8 1.19 17.25 11.50
C THR A 8 2.65 16.86 11.63
N LEU A 9 3.53 17.72 11.14
CA LEU A 9 4.97 17.54 11.24
C LEU A 9 5.51 18.41 12.38
N HIS A 10 6.38 17.82 13.17
CA HIS A 10 7.00 18.46 14.31
C HIS A 10 8.52 18.39 14.21
N SER A 11 9.21 19.35 14.85
CA SER A 11 10.66 19.41 14.94
C SER A 11 11.02 19.95 16.34
N ARG A 12 12.33 20.11 16.59
CA ARG A 12 12.79 20.80 17.83
C ARG A 12 12.27 22.23 17.93
N GLU A 13 12.15 22.93 16.79
CA GLU A 13 11.64 24.31 16.72
C GLU A 13 10.10 24.38 16.81
N ARG A 14 9.43 23.27 16.47
CA ARG A 14 7.99 23.12 16.53
C ARG A 14 7.64 21.85 17.31
N PRO A 15 7.73 21.87 18.64
CA PRO A 15 7.54 20.67 19.45
C PRO A 15 6.10 20.16 19.42
N ILE A 16 5.94 18.90 19.76
CA ILE A 16 4.62 18.28 19.91
C ILE A 16 3.94 18.90 21.14
N PRO A 17 2.67 19.35 21.03
CA PRO A 17 1.94 19.88 22.18
C PRO A 17 1.86 18.87 23.33
N SER A 18 1.96 19.34 24.58
CA SER A 18 1.91 18.47 25.75
C SER A 18 0.59 17.72 25.94
N ASN A 19 -0.49 18.26 25.39
CA ASN A 19 -1.84 17.65 25.41
C ASN A 19 -2.14 16.84 24.14
N PHE A 20 -1.13 16.53 23.31
CA PHE A 20 -1.34 15.74 22.09
C PHE A 20 -1.79 14.32 22.43
N THR A 21 -2.83 13.88 21.74
CA THR A 21 -3.29 12.49 21.78
C THR A 21 -3.23 11.91 20.38
N GLY A 22 -2.42 10.88 20.18
CA GLY A 22 -2.23 10.27 18.87
C GLY A 22 -0.97 9.42 18.77
N VAL A 23 -0.62 9.04 17.57
CA VAL A 23 0.60 8.29 17.27
C VAL A 23 1.69 9.25 16.81
N VAL A 24 2.86 9.13 17.40
CA VAL A 24 4.07 9.86 17.00
C VAL A 24 5.05 8.87 16.41
N GLN A 25 5.59 9.19 15.24
CA GLN A 25 6.60 8.35 14.58
C GLN A 25 7.71 9.21 13.97
N SER A 26 8.91 8.64 13.87
CA SER A 26 10.03 9.28 13.20
C SER A 26 9.70 9.53 11.73
N TYR A 27 10.04 10.72 11.26
CA TYR A 27 9.87 11.08 9.86
C TYR A 27 11.01 10.49 9.03
N ILE A 28 10.69 10.02 7.83
CA ILE A 28 11.68 9.52 6.87
C ILE A 28 12.15 10.71 6.04
N GLU A 29 13.33 11.22 6.38
CA GLU A 29 13.85 12.50 5.84
C GLU A 29 14.40 12.37 4.42
N ASN A 30 14.82 11.17 4.02
CA ASN A 30 15.43 10.86 2.73
C ASN A 30 14.54 9.94 1.86
N PRO A 31 13.27 10.29 1.56
CA PRO A 31 12.43 9.47 0.71
C PRO A 31 13.01 9.41 -0.70
N LEU A 32 12.79 8.29 -1.40
CA LEU A 32 13.10 8.21 -2.83
C LEU A 32 12.18 9.17 -3.59
N LEU A 33 12.79 9.99 -4.44
CA LEU A 33 12.08 11.01 -5.20
C LEU A 33 11.97 10.59 -6.67
N VAL A 34 10.80 10.83 -7.26
CA VAL A 34 10.61 10.77 -8.71
C VAL A 34 10.22 12.17 -9.16
N GLU A 35 10.98 12.72 -10.11
CA GLU A 35 10.80 14.09 -10.58
C GLU A 35 10.82 15.12 -9.44
N GLY A 36 11.66 14.86 -8.43
CA GLY A 36 11.78 15.71 -7.25
C GLY A 36 10.63 15.60 -6.25
N LYS A 37 9.66 14.75 -6.47
CA LYS A 37 8.48 14.59 -5.61
C LYS A 37 8.57 13.33 -4.76
N LYS A 38 8.11 13.44 -3.52
CA LYS A 38 7.91 12.32 -2.62
C LYS A 38 6.71 11.47 -3.11
N ALA A 39 6.86 10.15 -2.99
CA ALA A 39 5.80 9.20 -3.31
C ALA A 39 5.55 8.25 -2.14
N HIS A 40 4.32 7.74 -2.02
CA HIS A 40 4.03 6.56 -1.23
C HIS A 40 3.24 5.55 -2.05
N MET A 41 3.34 4.28 -1.66
CA MET A 41 2.74 3.14 -2.34
C MET A 41 1.59 2.58 -1.49
N ARG A 42 0.45 2.28 -2.11
CA ARG A 42 -0.58 1.41 -1.59
C ARG A 42 -0.38 0.03 -2.19
N LEU A 43 0.00 -0.91 -1.36
CA LEU A 43 0.21 -2.32 -1.68
C LEU A 43 -0.98 -3.15 -1.19
N TYR A 44 -1.17 -4.35 -1.74
CA TYR A 44 -2.32 -5.18 -1.39
C TYR A 44 -1.92 -6.60 -1.05
N LEU A 45 -2.55 -7.12 0.01
CA LEU A 45 -2.56 -8.52 0.39
C LEU A 45 -3.95 -9.10 0.17
N ILE A 46 -4.01 -10.28 -0.43
CA ILE A 46 -5.22 -11.07 -0.62
C ILE A 46 -5.17 -12.21 0.38
N PHE A 47 -6.08 -12.23 1.33
CA PHE A 47 -6.28 -13.34 2.24
C PHE A 47 -7.41 -14.22 1.71
N LEU A 48 -7.23 -15.53 1.70
CA LEU A 48 -8.27 -16.50 1.36
C LEU A 48 -8.73 -17.32 2.57
N SER A 49 -7.82 -17.60 3.50
CA SER A 49 -8.12 -18.36 4.71
C SER A 49 -7.19 -17.94 5.84
N TYR A 50 -7.66 -18.06 7.07
CA TYR A 50 -6.85 -17.83 8.27
C TYR A 50 -6.34 -19.13 8.90
N ARG A 51 -7.01 -20.26 8.62
CA ARG A 51 -6.63 -21.59 9.13
C ARG A 51 -6.91 -22.69 8.09
N PRO A 52 -5.86 -23.24 7.41
CA PRO A 52 -4.50 -22.71 7.40
C PRO A 52 -4.42 -21.32 6.81
N LEU A 53 -3.43 -20.53 7.23
CA LEU A 53 -3.24 -19.19 6.71
C LEU A 53 -2.84 -19.22 5.22
N GLN A 54 -3.65 -18.61 4.39
CA GLN A 54 -3.40 -18.41 2.96
C GLN A 54 -3.47 -16.92 2.66
N ALA A 55 -2.31 -16.33 2.41
CA ALA A 55 -2.16 -14.92 2.08
C ALA A 55 -1.24 -14.77 0.86
N TYR A 56 -1.60 -13.86 -0.03
CA TYR A 56 -0.90 -13.59 -1.27
C TYR A 56 -0.55 -12.12 -1.36
N PHE A 57 0.68 -11.82 -1.71
CA PHE A 57 1.08 -10.47 -2.09
C PHE A 57 0.72 -10.25 -3.56
N TRP A 58 -0.11 -9.24 -3.83
CA TRP A 58 -0.47 -8.90 -5.19
C TRP A 58 0.61 -8.00 -5.82
N LYS A 59 1.23 -8.49 -6.91
CA LYS A 59 2.36 -7.82 -7.58
C LYS A 59 1.88 -6.64 -8.42
N ASN A 60 1.11 -5.74 -7.82
CA ASN A 60 0.72 -4.44 -8.33
C ASN A 60 0.23 -3.56 -7.16
N GLY A 61 -0.13 -2.32 -7.45
CA GLY A 61 -0.58 -1.36 -6.44
C GLY A 61 -0.73 0.03 -7.01
N ILE A 62 -0.92 0.99 -6.12
CA ILE A 62 -1.13 2.38 -6.46
C ILE A 62 -0.01 3.21 -5.83
N VAL A 63 0.56 4.12 -6.58
CA VAL A 63 1.56 5.10 -6.12
C VAL A 63 0.95 6.50 -6.19
N ARG A 64 1.09 7.26 -5.10
CA ARG A 64 0.60 8.64 -5.01
C ARG A 64 1.75 9.59 -4.75
N PHE A 65 1.79 10.67 -5.49
CA PHE A 65 2.82 11.70 -5.39
C PHE A 65 2.35 12.91 -4.59
N ALA A 66 3.27 13.51 -3.85
CA ALA A 66 3.05 14.82 -3.25
C ALA A 66 2.88 15.88 -4.36
N PRO A 67 1.99 16.89 -4.16
CA PRO A 67 1.79 17.94 -5.16
C PRO A 67 3.04 18.76 -5.46
N GLU A 68 3.87 18.99 -4.44
CA GLU A 68 5.05 19.84 -4.55
C GLU A 68 6.35 19.07 -4.41
N ALA A 69 7.42 19.66 -4.98
CA ALA A 69 8.76 19.10 -4.91
C ALA A 69 9.27 19.04 -3.46
N TYR A 70 9.94 17.94 -3.14
CA TYR A 70 10.55 17.69 -1.84
C TYR A 70 11.88 18.46 -1.73
N LEU A 71 11.77 19.73 -1.34
CA LEU A 71 12.91 20.63 -1.20
C LEU A 71 12.99 21.09 0.25
N PRO A 72 14.00 20.66 1.03
CA PRO A 72 14.24 21.16 2.38
C PRO A 72 14.54 22.68 2.34
N LYS A 73 13.57 23.49 2.71
CA LYS A 73 13.64 24.96 2.79
C LYS A 73 13.18 25.41 4.17
N LYS A 74 13.55 26.63 4.57
CA LYS A 74 12.98 27.24 5.78
C LYS A 74 11.45 27.22 5.71
N GLY A 75 10.79 26.70 6.72
CA GLY A 75 9.34 26.59 6.78
C GLY A 75 8.72 25.39 6.01
N TRP A 76 9.52 24.55 5.37
CA TRP A 76 9.02 23.41 4.58
C TRP A 76 8.15 22.45 5.40
N LEU A 77 8.44 22.27 6.70
CA LEU A 77 7.66 21.41 7.60
C LEU A 77 6.20 21.85 7.78
N SER A 78 5.89 23.13 7.52
CA SER A 78 4.52 23.62 7.59
C SER A 78 3.76 23.49 6.26
N ASN A 79 4.45 23.17 5.17
CA ASN A 79 3.83 22.97 3.86
C ASN A 79 3.45 21.50 3.67
N SER A 80 2.20 21.16 3.97
CA SER A 80 1.70 19.79 3.85
C SER A 80 1.77 19.24 2.42
N ALA A 81 1.75 20.07 1.40
CA ALA A 81 1.79 19.66 -0.01
C ALA A 81 3.13 19.03 -0.42
N ILE A 82 4.20 19.24 0.36
CA ILE A 82 5.50 18.59 0.16
C ILE A 82 5.52 17.17 0.75
N HIS A 83 4.77 16.96 1.84
CA HIS A 83 4.90 15.78 2.69
C HIS A 83 3.76 14.79 2.52
N ILE A 84 2.53 15.30 2.36
CA ILE A 84 1.32 14.49 2.34
C ILE A 84 0.97 14.16 0.88
N THR A 85 0.98 12.90 0.58
CA THR A 85 0.71 12.34 -0.75
C THR A 85 -0.75 11.90 -0.91
N ASN A 86 -1.59 12.10 0.13
CA ASN A 86 -2.99 11.71 0.08
C ASN A 86 -3.75 12.61 -0.90
N THR A 87 -4.29 11.99 -1.95
CA THR A 87 -4.97 12.71 -3.04
C THR A 87 -6.24 13.41 -2.58
N ALA A 88 -6.96 12.85 -1.58
CA ALA A 88 -8.19 13.47 -1.08
C ALA A 88 -7.92 14.81 -0.37
N LEU A 89 -6.79 14.94 0.34
CA LEU A 89 -6.38 16.21 0.95
C LEU A 89 -5.87 17.21 -0.07
N ASN A 90 -5.28 16.72 -1.14
CA ASN A 90 -4.61 17.54 -2.14
C ASN A 90 -5.44 17.78 -3.41
N GLN A 91 -6.70 17.31 -3.45
CA GLN A 91 -7.50 17.32 -4.68
C GLN A 91 -7.70 18.72 -5.30
N ASN A 92 -7.67 19.76 -4.48
CA ASN A 92 -7.83 21.17 -4.90
C ASN A 92 -6.48 21.86 -5.13
N HIS A 93 -5.35 21.16 -4.96
CA HIS A 93 -4.03 21.75 -5.19
C HIS A 93 -3.76 21.88 -6.69
N SER A 94 -3.28 23.04 -7.15
CA SER A 94 -3.06 23.33 -8.57
C SER A 94 -2.12 22.35 -9.30
N ASN A 95 -1.18 21.76 -8.58
CA ASN A 95 -0.22 20.80 -9.13
C ASN A 95 -0.72 19.34 -9.10
N ILE A 96 -1.94 19.09 -8.63
CA ILE A 96 -2.55 17.76 -8.70
C ILE A 96 -3.16 17.57 -10.08
N LYS A 97 -2.62 16.58 -10.78
CA LYS A 97 -3.10 16.13 -12.10
C LYS A 97 -3.74 14.76 -11.94
N LEU A 98 -5.07 14.74 -11.84
CA LEU A 98 -5.84 13.50 -11.80
C LEU A 98 -6.36 13.20 -13.20
N LEU A 99 -5.83 12.15 -13.80
CA LEU A 99 -6.25 11.71 -15.13
C LEU A 99 -7.61 11.02 -15.05
N ASP A 100 -8.47 11.27 -16.02
CA ASP A 100 -9.74 10.54 -16.15
C ASP A 100 -9.55 9.21 -16.91
N ASN A 101 -8.49 9.09 -17.72
CA ASN A 101 -8.15 7.87 -18.43
C ASN A 101 -7.45 6.86 -17.51
N SER A 102 -8.09 5.75 -17.22
CA SER A 102 -7.57 4.67 -16.37
C SER A 102 -6.49 3.80 -17.05
N GLU A 103 -6.32 3.91 -18.37
CA GLU A 103 -5.31 3.13 -19.10
C GLU A 103 -3.90 3.73 -18.96
N ILE A 104 -3.78 5.01 -18.59
CA ILE A 104 -2.51 5.68 -18.35
C ILE A 104 -2.08 5.42 -16.91
N GLU A 105 -1.03 4.62 -16.73
CA GLU A 105 -0.58 4.19 -15.40
C GLU A 105 0.73 4.86 -14.93
N ASP A 106 1.32 5.75 -15.71
CA ASP A 106 2.64 6.36 -15.46
C ASP A 106 2.67 7.89 -15.69
N ASP A 107 1.53 8.56 -15.62
CA ASP A 107 1.42 10.02 -15.69
C ASP A 107 0.49 10.56 -14.57
N GLY A 108 0.56 11.86 -14.37
CA GLY A 108 -0.21 12.56 -13.35
C GLY A 108 0.26 12.31 -11.93
N SER A 109 -0.64 12.50 -10.98
CA SER A 109 -0.34 12.41 -9.54
C SER A 109 -0.60 11.04 -8.94
N ILE A 110 -1.09 10.10 -9.73
CA ILE A 110 -1.33 8.71 -9.33
C ILE A 110 -0.80 7.79 -10.43
N TRP A 111 0.10 6.89 -10.05
CA TRP A 111 0.65 5.88 -10.96
C TRP A 111 0.27 4.46 -10.52
N GLY A 112 0.41 3.52 -11.44
CA GLY A 112 0.50 2.10 -11.10
C GLY A 112 1.84 1.78 -10.46
N LEU A 113 1.87 0.77 -9.60
CA LEU A 113 3.10 0.37 -8.92
C LEU A 113 4.12 -0.23 -9.89
N THR A 114 3.68 -1.01 -10.89
CA THR A 114 4.58 -1.62 -11.87
C THR A 114 5.35 -0.58 -12.70
N PRO A 115 4.71 0.42 -13.33
CA PRO A 115 5.45 1.48 -14.02
C PRO A 115 6.33 2.31 -13.07
N TYR A 116 5.90 2.54 -11.83
CA TYR A 116 6.73 3.21 -10.83
C TYR A 116 8.02 2.43 -10.54
N VAL A 117 7.92 1.12 -10.27
CA VAL A 117 9.12 0.28 -10.03
C VAL A 117 10.03 0.28 -11.25
N ASN A 118 9.48 0.19 -12.47
CA ASN A 118 10.28 0.26 -13.69
C ASN A 118 11.00 1.62 -13.83
N ARG A 119 10.33 2.72 -13.47
CA ARG A 119 10.87 4.08 -13.56
C ARG A 119 12.06 4.31 -12.62
N ILE A 120 12.03 3.73 -11.42
CA ILE A 120 13.06 3.90 -10.40
C ILE A 120 14.19 2.86 -10.49
N SER A 121 14.07 1.88 -11.38
CA SER A 121 15.05 0.81 -11.58
C SER A 121 15.98 1.14 -12.76
N ALA A 122 17.28 0.97 -12.59
CA ALA A 122 18.25 1.13 -13.65
C ALA A 122 18.19 -0.01 -14.69
N ASN A 123 17.77 -1.19 -14.25
CA ASN A 123 17.65 -2.40 -15.08
C ASN A 123 16.68 -3.40 -14.46
N ARG A 124 16.43 -4.52 -15.17
CA ARG A 124 15.51 -5.58 -14.72
C ARG A 124 15.94 -6.22 -13.40
N GLY A 125 17.24 -6.45 -13.19
CA GLY A 125 17.74 -7.06 -11.95
C GLY A 125 17.44 -6.19 -10.73
N GLU A 126 17.56 -4.88 -10.85
CA GLU A 126 17.19 -3.96 -9.77
C GLU A 126 15.67 -3.90 -9.56
N SER A 127 14.89 -3.94 -10.63
CA SER A 127 13.42 -4.06 -10.53
C SER A 127 13.02 -5.31 -9.73
N ASP A 128 13.61 -6.45 -10.04
CA ASP A 128 13.35 -7.70 -9.32
C ASP A 128 13.73 -7.59 -7.84
N GLN A 129 14.87 -6.97 -7.51
CA GLN A 129 15.27 -6.71 -6.12
C GLN A 129 14.29 -5.81 -5.37
N ILE A 130 13.73 -4.79 -6.01
CA ILE A 130 12.71 -3.93 -5.39
C ILE A 130 11.45 -4.73 -5.11
N TRP A 131 10.98 -5.54 -6.07
CA TRP A 131 9.84 -6.43 -5.87
C TRP A 131 10.06 -7.41 -4.73
N ASP A 132 11.25 -7.99 -4.61
CA ASP A 132 11.61 -8.89 -3.51
C ASP A 132 11.57 -8.17 -2.16
N ARG A 133 12.08 -6.94 -2.06
CA ARG A 133 12.00 -6.14 -0.83
C ARG A 133 10.56 -5.83 -0.44
N LEU A 134 9.70 -5.49 -1.41
CA LEU A 134 8.27 -5.28 -1.18
C LEU A 134 7.59 -6.55 -0.67
N TYR A 135 7.89 -7.70 -1.30
CA TYR A 135 7.39 -9.00 -0.88
C TYR A 135 7.86 -9.38 0.53
N GLN A 136 9.16 -9.22 0.82
CA GLN A 136 9.71 -9.52 2.15
C GLN A 136 9.07 -8.65 3.25
N THR A 137 8.83 -7.37 2.95
CA THR A 137 8.14 -6.47 3.89
C THR A 137 6.71 -6.93 4.15
N ALA A 138 5.97 -7.30 3.10
CA ALA A 138 4.61 -7.82 3.20
C ALA A 138 4.56 -9.14 3.96
N SER A 139 5.48 -10.06 3.66
CA SER A 139 5.60 -11.37 4.30
C SER A 139 5.96 -11.23 5.79
N GLY A 140 6.93 -10.37 6.09
CA GLY A 140 7.31 -10.05 7.48
C GLY A 140 6.14 -9.52 8.29
N PHE A 141 5.32 -8.65 7.69
CA PHE A 141 4.11 -8.15 8.32
C PHE A 141 3.07 -9.26 8.60
N VAL A 142 2.81 -10.15 7.63
CA VAL A 142 1.89 -11.29 7.82
C VAL A 142 2.40 -12.23 8.92
N ASN A 143 3.71 -12.49 8.97
CA ASN A 143 4.34 -13.29 10.02
C ASN A 143 4.19 -12.64 11.39
N LEU A 144 4.40 -11.34 11.50
CA LEU A 144 4.19 -10.59 12.75
C LEU A 144 2.75 -10.71 13.24
N LEU A 145 1.76 -10.58 12.35
CA LEU A 145 0.34 -10.77 12.72
C LEU A 145 0.09 -12.20 13.23
N ARG A 146 0.71 -13.20 12.60
CA ARG A 146 0.61 -14.61 13.03
C ARG A 146 1.22 -14.81 14.42
N GLU A 147 2.42 -14.31 14.66
CA GLU A 147 3.12 -14.39 15.95
C GLU A 147 2.37 -13.68 17.08
N LYS A 148 1.69 -12.56 16.77
CA LYS A 148 0.83 -11.84 17.72
C LYS A 148 -0.55 -12.48 17.93
N GLY A 149 -0.80 -13.65 17.37
CA GLY A 149 -2.06 -14.37 17.55
C GLY A 149 -3.26 -13.80 16.78
N PHE A 150 -3.06 -12.81 15.89
CA PHE A 150 -4.16 -12.15 15.18
C PHE A 150 -5.10 -13.14 14.47
N PHE A 151 -4.55 -14.24 13.94
CA PHE A 151 -5.34 -15.25 13.23
C PHE A 151 -5.89 -16.35 14.16
N SER A 152 -5.39 -16.47 15.39
CA SER A 152 -5.86 -17.44 16.39
C SER A 152 -7.08 -16.95 17.16
N GLU A 153 -7.23 -15.63 17.33
CA GLU A 153 -8.39 -15.02 18.01
C GLU A 153 -9.70 -15.16 17.23
N THR A 154 -9.63 -15.62 15.99
CA THR A 154 -10.82 -15.93 15.17
C THR A 154 -11.40 -17.32 15.48
N SER A 155 -11.52 -17.68 16.75
CA SER A 155 -11.97 -19.01 17.20
C SER A 155 -13.36 -19.40 16.69
N SER A 156 -14.21 -18.43 16.39
CA SER A 156 -15.53 -18.63 15.78
C SER A 156 -15.51 -19.01 14.30
N ILE A 157 -14.35 -18.88 13.63
CA ILE A 157 -14.21 -19.19 12.21
C ILE A 157 -13.82 -20.68 12.06
N PRO A 158 -14.59 -21.48 11.31
CA PRO A 158 -14.24 -22.87 11.08
C PRO A 158 -12.88 -23.04 10.42
N ASN A 159 -12.18 -24.15 10.74
CA ASN A 159 -10.98 -24.53 10.00
C ASN A 159 -11.33 -24.72 8.52
N ASN A 160 -10.40 -24.33 7.65
CA ASN A 160 -10.58 -24.38 6.19
C ASN A 160 -11.68 -23.48 5.62
N ALA A 161 -12.28 -22.57 6.43
CA ALA A 161 -13.22 -21.61 5.89
C ALA A 161 -12.51 -20.65 4.91
N LEU A 162 -13.15 -20.42 3.77
CA LEU A 162 -12.71 -19.37 2.84
C LEU A 162 -13.29 -18.04 3.30
N ILE A 163 -12.39 -17.07 3.49
CA ILE A 163 -12.73 -15.71 3.92
C ILE A 163 -11.95 -14.75 3.03
N PRO A 164 -12.37 -14.62 1.75
CA PRO A 164 -11.68 -13.76 0.82
C PRO A 164 -11.69 -12.32 1.31
N LYS A 165 -10.50 -11.73 1.49
CA LYS A 165 -10.35 -10.36 1.97
C LYS A 165 -9.12 -9.69 1.36
N ILE A 166 -9.31 -8.43 0.96
CA ILE A 166 -8.22 -7.54 0.57
C ILE A 166 -7.86 -6.65 1.75
N ILE A 167 -6.57 -6.56 2.05
CA ILE A 167 -6.00 -5.60 2.98
C ILE A 167 -4.98 -4.77 2.22
N GLY A 168 -5.08 -3.45 2.34
CA GLY A 168 -4.09 -2.52 1.85
C GLY A 168 -3.04 -2.23 2.93
N PHE A 169 -1.81 -1.97 2.53
CA PHE A 169 -0.83 -1.36 3.41
C PHE A 169 -0.04 -0.30 2.66
N ASP A 170 0.27 0.76 3.39
CA ASP A 170 0.99 1.89 2.83
C ASP A 170 2.46 1.78 3.18
N ALA A 171 3.29 2.02 2.19
CA ALA A 171 4.74 1.99 2.30
C ALA A 171 5.38 3.10 1.47
N LEU A 172 6.61 3.43 1.76
CA LEU A 172 7.46 4.25 0.90
C LEU A 172 8.85 3.66 0.78
N LEU A 173 9.59 4.09 -0.24
CA LEU A 173 11.01 3.81 -0.39
C LEU A 173 11.82 5.03 0.05
N ASP A 174 12.93 4.79 0.74
CA ASP A 174 13.93 5.82 0.93
C ASP A 174 14.93 5.87 -0.24
N SER A 175 15.90 6.77 -0.19
CA SER A 175 16.93 6.95 -1.22
C SER A 175 17.76 5.69 -1.49
N ASP A 176 17.86 4.79 -0.52
CA ASP A 176 18.57 3.51 -0.64
C ASP A 176 17.63 2.38 -1.10
N LYS A 177 16.41 2.75 -1.50
CA LYS A 177 15.34 1.81 -1.91
C LYS A 177 14.98 0.79 -0.82
N LYS A 178 15.18 1.16 0.46
CA LYS A 178 14.65 0.42 1.60
C LYS A 178 13.16 0.70 1.72
N VAL A 179 12.39 -0.36 1.96
CA VAL A 179 10.93 -0.26 2.15
C VAL A 179 10.62 0.10 3.60
N TRP A 180 9.86 1.16 3.78
CA TRP A 180 9.32 1.58 5.07
C TRP A 180 7.83 1.36 5.09
N PHE A 181 7.38 0.52 6.01
CA PHE A 181 5.96 0.30 6.28
C PHE A 181 5.39 1.48 7.08
N LEU A 182 4.24 1.99 6.67
CA LEU A 182 3.61 3.17 7.28
C LEU A 182 2.34 2.82 8.05
N GLU A 183 1.35 2.25 7.38
CA GLU A 183 0.05 1.95 7.98
C GLU A 183 -0.69 0.81 7.26
N ILE A 184 -1.72 0.27 7.92
CA ILE A 184 -2.62 -0.74 7.37
C ILE A 184 -3.96 -0.11 7.02
N GLN A 185 -4.49 -0.53 5.88
CA GLN A 185 -5.84 -0.20 5.43
C GLN A 185 -6.70 -1.46 5.42
N ARG A 186 -7.50 -1.64 6.49
CA ARG A 186 -8.38 -2.80 6.63
C ARG A 186 -9.41 -2.92 5.50
N ASN A 187 -9.92 -1.78 5.03
CA ASN A 187 -10.84 -1.68 3.92
C ASN A 187 -10.31 -0.61 2.96
N PRO A 188 -9.35 -0.97 2.08
CA PRO A 188 -8.78 -0.01 1.15
C PRO A 188 -9.86 0.53 0.21
N GLY A 189 -9.85 1.84 -0.02
CA GLY A 189 -10.79 2.50 -0.96
C GLY A 189 -10.69 1.89 -2.36
N GLN A 190 -11.83 1.67 -2.98
CA GLN A 190 -11.94 0.89 -4.22
C GLN A 190 -12.20 1.74 -5.45
N THR A 191 -12.49 3.02 -5.27
CA THR A 191 -12.80 3.95 -6.36
C THR A 191 -11.82 5.10 -6.37
N GLY A 192 -11.57 5.65 -7.55
CA GLY A 192 -10.66 6.79 -7.72
C GLY A 192 -10.53 7.20 -9.18
N LYS A 193 -9.68 8.18 -9.42
CA LYS A 193 -9.32 8.67 -10.75
C LYS A 193 -8.03 8.03 -11.27
N GLY A 194 -7.76 8.22 -12.55
CA GLY A 194 -6.59 7.67 -13.22
C GLY A 194 -6.56 6.13 -13.17
N PRO A 195 -5.41 5.52 -12.93
CA PRO A 195 -5.26 4.06 -12.99
C PRO A 195 -5.96 3.31 -11.85
N VAL A 196 -6.51 4.00 -10.84
CA VAL A 196 -7.07 3.38 -9.63
C VAL A 196 -8.16 2.37 -9.95
N ASN A 197 -9.11 2.72 -10.82
CA ASN A 197 -10.24 1.84 -11.15
C ASN A 197 -9.79 0.58 -11.91
N LYS A 198 -8.86 0.73 -12.86
CA LYS A 198 -8.28 -0.40 -13.60
C LYS A 198 -7.51 -1.34 -12.68
N ILE A 199 -6.64 -0.76 -11.82
CA ILE A 199 -5.83 -1.50 -10.86
C ILE A 199 -6.73 -2.26 -9.88
N ASN A 200 -7.72 -1.59 -9.28
CA ASN A 200 -8.65 -2.23 -8.37
C ASN A 200 -9.50 -3.30 -9.08
N GLY A 201 -9.97 -3.06 -10.30
CA GLY A 201 -10.66 -4.06 -11.09
C GLY A 201 -9.81 -5.31 -11.33
N SER A 202 -8.52 -5.16 -11.58
CA SER A 202 -7.57 -6.27 -11.73
C SER A 202 -7.33 -7.00 -10.41
N LEU A 203 -7.23 -6.28 -9.30
CA LEU A 203 -7.09 -6.85 -7.95
C LEU A 203 -8.31 -7.72 -7.58
N TYR A 204 -9.53 -7.26 -7.88
CA TYR A 204 -10.74 -8.05 -7.62
C TYR A 204 -10.83 -9.28 -8.51
N ARG A 205 -10.47 -9.16 -9.80
CA ARG A 205 -10.39 -10.33 -10.68
C ARG A 205 -9.45 -11.39 -10.12
N GLU A 206 -8.29 -10.98 -9.61
CA GLU A 206 -7.35 -11.90 -8.99
C GLU A 206 -7.90 -12.53 -7.70
N LEU A 207 -8.56 -11.75 -6.84
CA LEU A 207 -9.24 -12.27 -5.66
C LEU A 207 -10.27 -13.34 -6.02
N PHE A 208 -11.14 -13.08 -7.00
CA PHE A 208 -12.14 -14.03 -7.45
C PHE A 208 -11.49 -15.28 -8.03
N LYS A 209 -10.50 -15.12 -8.92
CA LYS A 209 -9.76 -16.24 -9.52
C LYS A 209 -9.16 -17.15 -8.44
N LEU A 210 -8.37 -16.60 -7.53
CA LEU A 210 -7.75 -17.36 -6.43
C LEU A 210 -8.80 -18.06 -5.55
N THR A 211 -9.94 -17.42 -5.34
CA THR A 211 -11.05 -18.00 -4.55
C THR A 211 -11.65 -19.20 -5.27
N PHE A 212 -12.00 -19.06 -6.54
CA PHE A 212 -12.58 -20.15 -7.34
C PHE A 212 -11.60 -21.31 -7.54
N ASP A 213 -10.34 -21.04 -7.89
CA ASP A 213 -9.32 -22.07 -8.02
C ASP A 213 -9.12 -22.86 -6.71
N THR A 214 -9.32 -22.20 -5.56
CA THR A 214 -9.22 -22.86 -4.25
C THR A 214 -10.46 -23.73 -3.96
N ILE A 215 -11.65 -23.26 -4.35
CA ILE A 215 -12.90 -24.05 -4.24
C ILE A 215 -12.81 -25.31 -5.11
N GLU A 216 -12.43 -25.16 -6.37
CA GLU A 216 -12.31 -26.28 -7.30
C GLU A 216 -11.33 -27.34 -6.79
N ARG A 217 -10.14 -26.93 -6.32
CA ARG A 217 -9.19 -27.87 -5.72
C ARG A 217 -9.79 -28.62 -4.53
N LYS A 218 -10.47 -27.94 -3.61
CA LYS A 218 -11.10 -28.58 -2.45
C LYS A 218 -12.23 -29.55 -2.86
N MET A 219 -12.95 -29.28 -3.95
CA MET A 219 -13.98 -30.18 -4.48
C MET A 219 -13.36 -31.43 -5.13
N MET A 220 -12.24 -31.29 -5.85
CA MET A 220 -11.51 -32.41 -6.43
C MET A 220 -10.91 -33.30 -5.35
N ASP A 221 -10.25 -32.74 -4.33
CA ASP A 221 -9.68 -33.50 -3.22
C ASP A 221 -10.72 -34.32 -2.47
N LYS A 222 -11.93 -33.79 -2.29
CA LYS A 222 -13.04 -34.58 -1.68
C LYS A 222 -13.48 -35.76 -2.54
N ARG A 223 -13.55 -35.59 -3.87
CA ARG A 223 -13.93 -36.68 -4.77
C ARG A 223 -12.89 -37.81 -4.81
N THR A 224 -11.60 -37.49 -4.63
CA THR A 224 -10.49 -38.49 -4.60
C THR A 224 -10.41 -39.22 -3.26
N THR A 225 -11.00 -38.71 -2.18
CA THR A 225 -11.01 -39.37 -0.86
C THR A 225 -12.26 -40.22 -0.60
N GLU A 226 -13.25 -40.15 -1.48
CA GLU A 226 -14.50 -40.95 -1.38
C GLU A 226 -14.45 -42.25 -2.22
N PHE A 227 -13.30 -42.61 -2.81
CA PHE A 227 -12.99 -43.85 -3.49
C PHE A 227 -11.85 -44.59 -2.73
#